data_304f873f59e0ae710ddbef3c9c34506e
#
_entry.id   304f873f59e0ae710ddbef3c9c34506e
#
_cell.length_a   1.000
_cell.length_b   1.000
_cell.length_c   1.000
_cell.angle_alpha   90.00
_cell.angle_beta   90.00
_cell.angle_gamma   90.00
#
_symmetry.space_group_name_H-M   'P 1'
#
loop_
_entity.id
_entity.type
_entity.pdbx_description
1 polymer ?
#
loop_
_entity_poly.entity_id
_entity_poly.type
_entity_poly.pdbx_seq_one_letter_code
_entity_poly.pdbx_strand_id
1 'polypeptide(L)'
;VNTTAFGIVIAFLFVLLILAFCVLLIRLYFIKIKKYTAQLYQKDIDFQKNLNTAILETQEQVFNNISKDLHDDAGQQLTYINLQIENLKLDSEKLQQILDPLTASVNRLSVSIRDISHSLDQRLLTRQDLFQTMEHELKRLEKNPHFNLEYTISNTSGKVFSTNEKIFIFRIFQEAINNACKHSGAAKLEVRVVTSPYFEMIISDNGRGFEKTDSATSGLHNMRHRAESIGYGLDISSVLGKGTIVTLSEKNT
;
A
#
# COMPACT_ATOMS: atom_id res chain seq x y z
N VAL A 1 -56.15 56.37 -33.84
CA VAL A 1 -54.76 56.47 -33.32
C VAL A 1 -54.52 55.56 -32.13
N ASN A 2 -55.51 55.33 -31.25
CA ASN A 2 -55.30 54.51 -30.02
C ASN A 2 -55.27 52.99 -30.24
N THR A 3 -55.90 52.47 -31.29
CA THR A 3 -55.94 51.01 -31.58
C THR A 3 -54.62 50.48 -32.13
N THR A 4 -53.94 51.28 -32.95
CA THR A 4 -52.63 50.93 -33.52
C THR A 4 -51.53 50.97 -32.43
N ALA A 5 -51.55 51.99 -31.57
CA ALA A 5 -50.61 52.08 -30.45
C ALA A 5 -50.81 50.91 -29.43
N PHE A 6 -52.02 50.51 -29.17
CA PHE A 6 -52.33 49.37 -28.34
C PHE A 6 -51.84 48.04 -28.94
N GLY A 7 -51.98 47.84 -30.25
CA GLY A 7 -51.46 46.65 -30.93
C GLY A 7 -49.92 46.56 -30.88
N ILE A 8 -49.20 47.69 -31.00
CA ILE A 8 -47.73 47.73 -30.87
C ILE A 8 -47.28 47.36 -29.48
N VAL A 9 -47.95 47.85 -28.44
CA VAL A 9 -47.64 47.50 -27.01
C VAL A 9 -47.82 46.01 -26.76
N ILE A 10 -48.93 45.43 -27.27
CA ILE A 10 -49.14 43.96 -27.12
C ILE A 10 -48.06 43.16 -27.82
N ALA A 11 -47.69 43.52 -29.07
CA ALA A 11 -46.65 42.86 -29.82
C ALA A 11 -45.31 42.93 -29.09
N PHE A 12 -44.97 44.09 -28.52
CA PHE A 12 -43.75 44.27 -27.74
C PHE A 12 -43.73 43.40 -26.47
N LEU A 13 -44.82 43.37 -25.71
CA LEU A 13 -44.96 42.50 -24.55
C LEU A 13 -44.82 41.01 -24.91
N PHE A 14 -45.38 40.59 -26.04
CA PHE A 14 -45.28 39.23 -26.54
C PHE A 14 -43.84 38.86 -26.88
N VAL A 15 -43.07 39.75 -27.53
CA VAL A 15 -41.67 39.55 -27.81
C VAL A 15 -40.86 39.45 -26.52
N LEU A 16 -41.12 40.29 -25.51
CA LEU A 16 -40.46 40.21 -24.21
C LEU A 16 -40.74 38.89 -23.51
N LEU A 17 -41.98 38.37 -23.60
CA LEU A 17 -42.36 37.08 -23.00
C LEU A 17 -41.61 35.91 -23.68
N ILE A 18 -41.48 35.93 -25.02
CA ILE A 18 -40.71 34.94 -25.75
C ILE A 18 -39.25 34.99 -25.32
N LEU A 19 -38.65 36.17 -25.23
CA LEU A 19 -37.24 36.34 -24.79
C LEU A 19 -37.05 35.81 -23.36
N ALA A 20 -37.96 36.15 -22.45
CA ALA A 20 -37.92 35.64 -21.07
C ALA A 20 -38.04 34.10 -21.02
N PHE A 21 -38.90 33.53 -21.86
CA PHE A 21 -39.05 32.08 -21.98
C PHE A 21 -37.79 31.41 -22.54
N CYS A 22 -37.21 31.98 -23.57
CA CYS A 22 -35.91 31.50 -24.13
C CYS A 22 -34.79 31.54 -23.09
N VAL A 23 -34.69 32.61 -22.31
CA VAL A 23 -33.70 32.71 -21.23
C VAL A 23 -33.91 31.65 -20.15
N LEU A 24 -35.20 31.39 -19.81
CA LEU A 24 -35.54 30.33 -18.86
C LEU A 24 -35.17 28.95 -19.37
N LEU A 25 -35.44 28.64 -20.63
CA LEU A 25 -35.07 27.35 -21.23
C LEU A 25 -33.57 27.17 -21.26
N ILE A 26 -32.82 28.23 -21.64
CA ILE A 26 -31.35 28.18 -21.62
C ILE A 26 -30.81 27.93 -20.21
N ARG A 27 -31.36 28.62 -19.21
CA ARG A 27 -30.98 28.39 -17.81
C ARG A 27 -31.24 26.93 -17.37
N LEU A 28 -32.44 26.41 -17.65
CA LEU A 28 -32.80 25.02 -17.33
C LEU A 28 -31.86 24.03 -18.03
N TYR A 29 -31.53 24.29 -19.28
CA TYR A 29 -30.60 23.50 -20.06
C TYR A 29 -29.19 23.46 -19.43
N PHE A 30 -28.66 24.63 -19.04
CA PHE A 30 -27.35 24.70 -18.36
C PHE A 30 -27.34 24.01 -17.01
N ILE A 31 -28.40 24.16 -16.20
CA ILE A 31 -28.54 23.44 -14.92
C ILE A 31 -28.51 21.93 -15.16
N LYS A 32 -29.27 21.46 -16.18
CA LYS A 32 -29.33 20.04 -16.52
C LYS A 32 -27.96 19.52 -16.97
N ILE A 33 -27.27 20.23 -17.85
CA ILE A 33 -25.92 19.86 -18.30
C ILE A 33 -24.96 19.78 -17.11
N LYS A 34 -24.93 20.82 -16.27
CA LYS A 34 -24.06 20.85 -15.09
C LYS A 34 -24.29 19.65 -14.17
N LYS A 35 -25.56 19.27 -13.97
CA LYS A 35 -25.92 18.09 -13.17
C LYS A 35 -25.44 16.79 -13.82
N TYR A 36 -25.64 16.62 -15.13
CA TYR A 36 -25.18 15.43 -15.84
C TYR A 36 -23.64 15.32 -15.86
N THR A 37 -22.95 16.42 -16.10
CA THR A 37 -21.48 16.44 -16.10
C THR A 37 -20.94 16.07 -14.71
N ALA A 38 -21.52 16.61 -13.64
CA ALA A 38 -21.13 16.26 -12.27
C ALA A 38 -21.37 14.77 -11.96
N GLN A 39 -22.50 14.21 -12.41
CA GLN A 39 -22.82 12.79 -12.26
C GLN A 39 -21.86 11.88 -13.04
N LEU A 40 -21.50 12.26 -14.26
CA LEU A 40 -20.51 11.53 -15.05
C LEU A 40 -19.13 11.54 -14.38
N TYR A 41 -18.71 12.71 -13.91
CA TYR A 41 -17.44 12.86 -13.21
C TYR A 41 -17.39 12.02 -11.92
N GLN A 42 -18.49 12.02 -11.14
CA GLN A 42 -18.59 11.20 -9.94
C GLN A 42 -18.53 9.69 -10.27
N LYS A 43 -19.22 9.25 -11.32
CA LYS A 43 -19.17 7.86 -11.77
C LYS A 43 -17.75 7.44 -12.21
N ASP A 44 -17.02 8.33 -12.86
CA ASP A 44 -15.65 8.06 -13.28
C ASP A 44 -14.73 7.90 -12.07
N ILE A 45 -14.85 8.78 -11.07
CA ILE A 45 -14.13 8.65 -9.80
C ILE A 45 -14.45 7.31 -9.11
N ASP A 46 -15.73 6.97 -9.00
CA ASP A 46 -16.16 5.72 -8.36
C ASP A 46 -15.64 4.49 -9.14
N PHE A 47 -15.66 4.56 -10.48
CA PHE A 47 -15.11 3.51 -11.32
C PHE A 47 -13.61 3.34 -11.13
N GLN A 48 -12.83 4.44 -11.13
CA GLN A 48 -11.38 4.41 -10.87
C GLN A 48 -11.08 3.84 -9.48
N LYS A 49 -11.84 4.24 -8.48
CA LYS A 49 -11.69 3.70 -7.11
C LYS A 49 -11.94 2.19 -7.07
N ASN A 50 -13.02 1.72 -7.69
CA ASN A 50 -13.34 0.30 -7.73
C ASN A 50 -12.30 -0.50 -8.51
N LEU A 51 -11.81 0.03 -9.63
CA LEU A 51 -10.73 -0.59 -10.42
C LEU A 51 -9.45 -0.74 -9.61
N ASN A 52 -9.03 0.32 -8.91
CA ASN A 52 -7.85 0.28 -8.06
C ASN A 52 -8.00 -0.73 -6.90
N THR A 53 -9.17 -0.80 -6.28
CA THR A 53 -9.45 -1.81 -5.25
C THR A 53 -9.34 -3.23 -5.82
N ALA A 54 -9.95 -3.49 -6.98
CA ALA A 54 -9.85 -4.80 -7.63
C ALA A 54 -8.42 -5.18 -8.02
N ILE A 55 -7.61 -4.20 -8.45
CA ILE A 55 -6.17 -4.41 -8.74
C ILE A 55 -5.42 -4.81 -7.46
N LEU A 56 -5.65 -4.10 -6.34
CA LEU A 56 -5.01 -4.42 -5.07
C LEU A 56 -5.41 -5.82 -4.57
N GLU A 57 -6.69 -6.16 -4.62
CA GLU A 57 -7.18 -7.50 -4.25
C GLU A 57 -6.56 -8.59 -5.12
N THR A 58 -6.45 -8.36 -6.44
CA THR A 58 -5.81 -9.30 -7.36
C THR A 58 -4.31 -9.46 -7.05
N GLN A 59 -3.60 -8.36 -6.78
CA GLN A 59 -2.20 -8.41 -6.37
C GLN A 59 -2.01 -9.24 -5.09
N GLU A 60 -2.86 -9.04 -4.11
CA GLU A 60 -2.79 -9.78 -2.85
C GLU A 60 -3.08 -11.28 -3.07
N GLN A 61 -4.02 -11.62 -3.95
CA GLN A 61 -4.29 -13.01 -4.31
C GLN A 61 -3.10 -13.66 -5.02
N VAL A 62 -2.45 -12.94 -5.94
CA VAL A 62 -1.23 -13.41 -6.62
C VAL A 62 -0.11 -13.63 -5.62
N PHE A 63 0.11 -12.70 -4.68
CA PHE A 63 1.14 -12.86 -3.64
C PHE A 63 0.88 -14.10 -2.78
N ASN A 64 -0.37 -14.35 -2.41
CA ASN A 64 -0.73 -15.53 -1.61
C ASN A 64 -0.49 -16.84 -2.38
N ASN A 65 -0.79 -16.86 -3.68
CA ASN A 65 -0.53 -18.03 -4.54
C ASN A 65 0.98 -18.26 -4.67
N ILE A 66 1.77 -17.22 -4.97
CA ILE A 66 3.23 -17.31 -5.06
C ILE A 66 3.83 -17.78 -3.74
N SER A 67 3.35 -17.25 -2.60
CA SER A 67 3.80 -17.70 -1.28
C SER A 67 3.59 -19.21 -1.10
N LYS A 68 2.42 -19.69 -1.48
CA LYS A 68 2.08 -21.11 -1.39
C LYS A 68 2.98 -21.96 -2.30
N ASP A 69 3.16 -21.56 -3.55
CA ASP A 69 3.99 -22.28 -4.52
C ASP A 69 5.46 -22.31 -4.07
N LEU A 70 5.98 -21.19 -3.55
CA LEU A 70 7.34 -21.14 -2.99
C LEU A 70 7.51 -22.05 -1.78
N HIS A 71 6.51 -22.12 -0.91
CA HIS A 71 6.56 -22.99 0.26
C HIS A 71 6.46 -24.47 -0.12
N ASP A 72 5.49 -24.81 -0.96
CA ASP A 72 5.13 -26.19 -1.26
C ASP A 72 6.12 -26.82 -2.28
N ASP A 73 6.47 -26.12 -3.36
CA ASP A 73 7.37 -26.66 -4.38
C ASP A 73 8.84 -26.40 -4.04
N ALA A 74 9.25 -25.14 -3.97
CA ALA A 74 10.66 -24.80 -3.81
C ALA A 74 11.21 -25.24 -2.45
N GLY A 75 10.42 -25.08 -1.38
CA GLY A 75 10.78 -25.50 -0.02
C GLY A 75 10.97 -27.00 0.09
N GLN A 76 10.07 -27.79 -0.52
CA GLN A 76 10.16 -29.25 -0.52
C GLN A 76 11.35 -29.75 -1.35
N GLN A 77 11.59 -29.16 -2.55
CA GLN A 77 12.73 -29.53 -3.38
C GLN A 77 14.06 -29.27 -2.69
N LEU A 78 14.21 -28.11 -2.02
CA LEU A 78 15.41 -27.80 -1.26
C LEU A 78 15.63 -28.76 -0.08
N THR A 79 14.56 -29.18 0.57
CA THR A 79 14.62 -30.18 1.65
C THR A 79 15.11 -31.52 1.09
N TYR A 80 14.60 -31.94 -0.09
CA TYR A 80 15.03 -33.15 -0.77
C TYR A 80 16.51 -33.07 -1.19
N ILE A 81 16.96 -31.94 -1.75
CA ILE A 81 18.36 -31.72 -2.14
C ILE A 81 19.26 -31.80 -0.91
N ASN A 82 18.89 -31.17 0.22
CA ASN A 82 19.66 -31.28 1.46
C ASN A 82 19.78 -32.73 1.93
N LEU A 83 18.69 -33.49 1.89
CA LEU A 83 18.72 -34.90 2.26
C LEU A 83 19.67 -35.72 1.38
N GLN A 84 19.68 -35.46 0.06
CA GLN A 84 20.61 -36.15 -0.86
C GLN A 84 22.07 -35.80 -0.57
N ILE A 85 22.35 -34.53 -0.30
CA ILE A 85 23.70 -34.06 0.04
C ILE A 85 24.15 -34.72 1.36
N GLU A 86 23.30 -34.77 2.39
CA GLU A 86 23.65 -35.41 3.66
C GLU A 86 23.88 -36.91 3.48
N ASN A 87 23.11 -37.59 2.67
CA ASN A 87 23.34 -39.01 2.34
C ASN A 87 24.71 -39.24 1.67
N LEU A 88 25.09 -38.35 0.70
CA LEU A 88 26.39 -38.45 0.05
C LEU A 88 27.57 -38.17 0.99
N LYS A 89 27.39 -37.36 2.02
CA LYS A 89 28.42 -37.08 3.03
C LYS A 89 28.74 -38.30 3.89
N LEU A 90 27.77 -39.22 4.06
CA LEU A 90 27.97 -40.44 4.85
C LEU A 90 28.96 -41.40 4.21
N ASP A 91 29.20 -41.31 2.89
CA ASP A 91 30.03 -42.27 2.16
C ASP A 91 31.53 -42.08 2.36
N SER A 92 31.98 -40.86 2.68
CA SER A 92 33.41 -40.57 2.84
C SER A 92 33.66 -39.19 3.47
N GLU A 93 34.63 -39.11 4.40
CA GLU A 93 35.07 -37.86 5.04
C GLU A 93 35.60 -36.83 4.02
N LYS A 94 36.18 -37.30 2.92
CA LYS A 94 36.60 -36.43 1.82
C LYS A 94 35.42 -35.79 1.07
N LEU A 95 34.32 -36.53 0.88
CA LEU A 95 33.09 -36.02 0.29
C LEU A 95 32.40 -35.01 1.21
N GLN A 96 32.48 -35.22 2.52
CA GLN A 96 31.95 -34.29 3.50
C GLN A 96 32.61 -32.91 3.35
N GLN A 97 33.92 -32.82 3.32
CA GLN A 97 34.64 -31.54 3.17
C GLN A 97 34.34 -30.83 1.84
N ILE A 98 34.17 -31.58 0.76
CA ILE A 98 33.81 -31.02 -0.57
C ILE A 98 32.37 -30.51 -0.60
N LEU A 99 31.44 -31.20 0.06
CA LEU A 99 30.01 -30.87 0.02
C LEU A 99 29.57 -29.86 1.08
N ASP A 100 30.37 -29.58 2.11
CA ASP A 100 30.02 -28.59 3.14
C ASP A 100 29.71 -27.18 2.61
N PRO A 101 30.47 -26.61 1.66
CA PRO A 101 30.13 -25.31 1.06
C PRO A 101 28.83 -25.34 0.26
N LEU A 102 28.50 -26.49 -0.38
CA LEU A 102 27.26 -26.68 -1.10
C LEU A 102 26.07 -26.73 -0.13
N THR A 103 26.18 -27.52 0.94
CA THR A 103 25.19 -27.57 2.01
C THR A 103 24.90 -26.17 2.59
N ALA A 104 25.95 -25.42 2.88
CA ALA A 104 25.80 -24.04 3.38
C ALA A 104 25.06 -23.13 2.38
N SER A 105 25.31 -23.32 1.08
CA SER A 105 24.65 -22.55 0.02
C SER A 105 23.17 -22.92 -0.14
N VAL A 106 22.84 -24.21 -0.13
CA VAL A 106 21.45 -24.70 -0.19
C VAL A 106 20.67 -24.27 1.07
N ASN A 107 21.30 -24.30 2.24
CA ASN A 107 20.68 -23.83 3.48
C ASN A 107 20.37 -22.32 3.42
N ARG A 108 21.30 -21.50 2.92
CA ARG A 108 21.05 -20.07 2.71
C ARG A 108 19.90 -19.83 1.74
N LEU A 109 19.85 -20.58 0.63
CA LEU A 109 18.75 -20.49 -0.33
C LEU A 109 17.42 -20.90 0.29
N SER A 110 17.39 -21.97 1.10
CA SER A 110 16.20 -22.42 1.83
C SER A 110 15.67 -21.35 2.77
N VAL A 111 16.55 -20.68 3.51
CA VAL A 111 16.19 -19.57 4.39
C VAL A 111 15.62 -18.42 3.56
N SER A 112 16.29 -18.02 2.47
CA SER A 112 15.81 -16.92 1.61
C SER A 112 14.44 -17.18 1.00
N ILE A 113 14.19 -18.40 0.50
CA ILE A 113 12.89 -18.79 -0.07
C ILE A 113 11.81 -18.78 1.01
N ARG A 114 12.11 -19.30 2.19
CA ARG A 114 11.17 -19.27 3.32
C ARG A 114 10.83 -17.84 3.74
N ASP A 115 11.82 -16.98 3.81
CA ASP A 115 11.63 -15.56 4.15
C ASP A 115 10.75 -14.85 3.10
N ILE A 116 10.98 -15.10 1.80
CA ILE A 116 10.14 -14.56 0.73
C ILE A 116 8.71 -15.09 0.85
N SER A 117 8.54 -16.40 1.02
CA SER A 117 7.22 -17.01 1.19
C SER A 117 6.47 -16.41 2.39
N HIS A 118 7.12 -16.30 3.53
CA HIS A 118 6.51 -15.67 4.72
C HIS A 118 6.15 -14.20 4.50
N SER A 119 6.98 -13.44 3.79
CA SER A 119 6.70 -12.02 3.50
C SER A 119 5.48 -11.83 2.59
N LEU A 120 5.15 -12.83 1.80
CA LEU A 120 4.01 -12.82 0.87
C LEU A 120 2.73 -13.46 1.48
N ASP A 121 2.83 -14.25 2.54
CA ASP A 121 1.69 -15.02 3.08
C ASP A 121 0.74 -14.15 3.92
N GLN A 122 -0.44 -13.89 3.36
CA GLN A 122 -1.53 -13.19 4.04
C GLN A 122 -2.18 -14.00 5.18
N ARG A 123 -2.14 -15.34 5.11
CA ARG A 123 -2.78 -16.20 6.12
C ARG A 123 -2.16 -16.02 7.50
N LEU A 124 -0.91 -15.60 7.56
CA LEU A 124 -0.25 -15.24 8.81
C LEU A 124 -0.91 -14.01 9.44
N LEU A 125 -1.25 -12.99 8.65
CA LEU A 125 -1.92 -11.77 9.11
C LEU A 125 -3.38 -12.00 9.53
N THR A 126 -4.06 -12.98 8.95
CA THR A 126 -5.44 -13.31 9.34
C THR A 126 -5.51 -14.11 10.64
N ARG A 127 -4.49 -14.93 10.94
CA ARG A 127 -4.42 -15.82 12.11
C ARG A 127 -3.65 -15.22 13.27
N GLN A 128 -2.68 -14.35 13.01
CA GLN A 128 -1.85 -13.73 14.03
C GLN A 128 -2.26 -12.27 14.28
N ASP A 129 -1.83 -11.74 15.42
CA ASP A 129 -1.96 -10.32 15.71
C ASP A 129 -1.02 -9.51 14.80
N LEU A 130 -1.52 -8.38 14.29
CA LEU A 130 -0.77 -7.45 13.43
C LEU A 130 0.57 -7.06 14.07
N PHE A 131 0.54 -6.73 15.36
CA PHE A 131 1.72 -6.27 16.10
C PHE A 131 2.76 -7.36 16.27
N GLN A 132 2.33 -8.60 16.54
CA GLN A 132 3.22 -9.77 16.63
C GLN A 132 3.92 -10.03 15.29
N THR A 133 3.19 -9.88 14.18
CA THR A 133 3.75 -10.07 12.84
C THR A 133 4.77 -8.98 12.51
N MET A 134 4.48 -7.71 12.86
CA MET A 134 5.43 -6.60 12.71
C MET A 134 6.68 -6.81 13.57
N GLU A 135 6.50 -7.20 14.83
CA GLU A 135 7.61 -7.45 15.74
C GLU A 135 8.51 -8.59 15.25
N HIS A 136 7.92 -9.66 14.72
CA HIS A 136 8.69 -10.77 14.13
C HIS A 136 9.54 -10.30 12.94
N GLU A 137 8.98 -9.47 12.06
CA GLU A 137 9.72 -8.89 10.92
C GLU A 137 10.84 -7.96 11.40
N LEU A 138 10.60 -7.12 12.39
CA LEU A 138 11.62 -6.24 12.98
C LEU A 138 12.75 -7.02 13.64
N LYS A 139 12.45 -8.07 14.41
CA LYS A 139 13.46 -8.97 14.99
C LYS A 139 14.30 -9.69 13.92
N ARG A 140 13.71 -9.99 12.76
CA ARG A 140 14.46 -10.53 11.63
C ARG A 140 15.44 -9.51 11.07
N LEU A 141 15.00 -8.25 10.93
CA LEU A 141 15.83 -7.14 10.43
C LEU A 141 16.93 -6.73 11.42
N GLU A 142 16.71 -6.84 12.71
CA GLU A 142 17.69 -6.54 13.76
C GLU A 142 18.97 -7.38 13.63
N LYS A 143 18.89 -8.56 13.02
CA LYS A 143 20.06 -9.40 12.70
C LYS A 143 20.92 -8.87 11.56
N ASN A 144 20.47 -7.82 10.85
CA ASN A 144 21.22 -7.22 9.76
C ASN A 144 22.23 -6.19 10.29
N PRO A 145 23.55 -6.40 10.13
CA PRO A 145 24.56 -5.51 10.70
C PRO A 145 24.70 -4.17 9.96
N HIS A 146 23.96 -3.95 8.87
CA HIS A 146 24.14 -2.78 8.02
C HIS A 146 23.48 -1.51 8.54
N PHE A 147 22.55 -1.61 9.50
CA PHE A 147 21.91 -0.43 10.13
C PHE A 147 21.48 -0.71 11.57
N ASN A 148 21.43 0.36 12.37
CA ASN A 148 20.89 0.31 13.72
C ASN A 148 19.36 0.41 13.64
N LEU A 149 18.66 -0.61 14.16
CA LEU A 149 17.19 -0.65 14.22
C LEU A 149 16.74 -0.34 15.64
N GLU A 150 15.94 0.71 15.79
CA GLU A 150 15.23 1.04 17.02
C GLU A 150 13.73 0.92 16.78
N TYR A 151 13.00 0.20 17.64
CA TYR A 151 11.56 0.12 17.48
C TYR A 151 10.79 0.10 18.79
N THR A 152 9.56 0.62 18.73
CA THR A 152 8.60 0.60 19.82
C THR A 152 7.23 0.24 19.26
N ILE A 153 6.62 -0.83 19.77
CA ILE A 153 5.25 -1.22 19.44
C ILE A 153 4.43 -1.20 20.73
N SER A 154 3.39 -0.36 20.79
CA SER A 154 2.54 -0.21 21.97
C SER A 154 1.07 -0.32 21.57
N ASN A 155 0.43 -1.40 21.95
CA ASN A 155 -1.01 -1.63 21.77
C ASN A 155 -1.74 -1.47 23.12
N THR A 156 -1.88 -0.23 23.59
CA THR A 156 -2.51 0.07 24.89
C THR A 156 -4.02 0.24 24.80
N SER A 157 -4.58 0.52 23.62
CA SER A 157 -6.02 0.74 23.44
C SER A 157 -6.82 -0.57 23.26
N GLY A 158 -6.15 -1.71 23.02
CA GLY A 158 -6.82 -2.96 22.69
C GLY A 158 -7.59 -2.90 21.35
N LYS A 159 -7.20 -2.00 20.45
CA LYS A 159 -7.85 -1.82 19.15
C LYS A 159 -7.86 -3.12 18.35
N VAL A 160 -9.06 -3.48 17.87
CA VAL A 160 -9.27 -4.61 16.98
C VAL A 160 -9.32 -4.11 15.55
N PHE A 161 -8.46 -4.65 14.71
CA PHE A 161 -8.40 -4.32 13.29
C PHE A 161 -9.16 -5.36 12.46
N SER A 162 -9.88 -4.90 11.45
CA SER A 162 -10.45 -5.78 10.43
C SER A 162 -9.35 -6.50 9.65
N THR A 163 -9.69 -7.58 8.97
CA THR A 163 -8.73 -8.33 8.12
C THR A 163 -8.07 -7.43 7.08
N ASN A 164 -8.84 -6.58 6.40
CA ASN A 164 -8.32 -5.67 5.38
C ASN A 164 -7.38 -4.61 5.99
N GLU A 165 -7.72 -4.05 7.16
CA GLU A 165 -6.82 -3.13 7.86
C GLU A 165 -5.49 -3.81 8.19
N LYS A 166 -5.51 -5.02 8.78
CA LYS A 166 -4.28 -5.77 9.08
C LYS A 166 -3.40 -5.96 7.86
N ILE A 167 -4.00 -6.41 6.74
CA ILE A 167 -3.27 -6.66 5.49
C ILE A 167 -2.67 -5.37 4.95
N PHE A 168 -3.46 -4.31 4.80
CA PHE A 168 -2.99 -3.08 4.17
C PHE A 168 -2.00 -2.31 5.05
N ILE A 169 -2.22 -2.25 6.36
CA ILE A 169 -1.26 -1.68 7.30
C ILE A 169 0.08 -2.42 7.22
N PHE A 170 0.04 -3.76 7.23
CA PHE A 170 1.26 -4.56 7.14
C PHE A 170 1.98 -4.40 5.80
N ARG A 171 1.26 -4.30 4.67
CA ARG A 171 1.87 -4.04 3.36
C ARG A 171 2.51 -2.66 3.26
N ILE A 172 1.89 -1.65 3.87
CA ILE A 172 2.49 -0.31 3.97
C ILE A 172 3.76 -0.37 4.83
N PHE A 173 3.71 -1.07 5.96
CA PHE A 173 4.87 -1.32 6.80
C PHE A 173 6.01 -1.99 6.04
N GLN A 174 5.74 -3.10 5.34
CA GLN A 174 6.74 -3.83 4.54
C GLN A 174 7.37 -2.96 3.45
N GLU A 175 6.55 -2.21 2.71
CA GLU A 175 7.03 -1.33 1.64
C GLU A 175 7.91 -0.20 2.20
N ALA A 176 7.52 0.43 3.31
CA ALA A 176 8.30 1.49 3.94
C ALA A 176 9.67 0.97 4.44
N ILE A 177 9.68 -0.18 5.13
CA ILE A 177 10.90 -0.86 5.58
C ILE A 177 11.79 -1.26 4.38
N ASN A 178 11.20 -1.85 3.35
CA ASN A 178 11.94 -2.28 2.16
C ASN A 178 12.58 -1.09 1.43
N ASN A 179 11.87 0.03 1.34
CA ASN A 179 12.39 1.27 0.76
C ASN A 179 13.57 1.82 1.59
N ALA A 180 13.45 1.82 2.92
CA ALA A 180 14.54 2.20 3.80
C ALA A 180 15.76 1.28 3.62
N CYS A 181 15.57 -0.04 3.64
CA CYS A 181 16.68 -0.99 3.53
C CYS A 181 17.37 -0.98 2.17
N LYS A 182 16.62 -0.84 1.05
CA LYS A 182 17.18 -0.97 -0.30
C LYS A 182 17.64 0.35 -0.90
N HIS A 183 16.99 1.45 -0.54
CA HIS A 183 17.12 2.69 -1.29
C HIS A 183 17.67 3.86 -0.48
N SER A 184 17.56 3.83 0.85
CA SER A 184 17.96 4.97 1.66
C SER A 184 19.48 5.07 1.87
N GLY A 185 20.20 3.94 1.99
CA GLY A 185 21.56 3.89 2.47
C GLY A 185 21.69 4.37 3.93
N ALA A 186 20.59 4.26 4.72
CA ALA A 186 20.54 4.74 6.09
C ALA A 186 21.43 3.92 7.01
N ALA A 187 22.01 4.59 8.01
CA ALA A 187 22.70 3.96 9.14
C ALA A 187 21.74 3.67 10.30
N LYS A 188 20.58 4.33 10.35
CA LYS A 188 19.58 4.18 11.41
C LYS A 188 18.17 4.09 10.82
N LEU A 189 17.39 3.15 11.35
CA LEU A 189 15.97 2.98 11.07
C LEU A 189 15.20 2.97 12.39
N GLU A 190 14.19 3.83 12.49
CA GLU A 190 13.31 3.92 13.64
C GLU A 190 11.90 3.53 13.25
N VAL A 191 11.25 2.69 14.05
CA VAL A 191 9.85 2.28 13.88
C VAL A 191 9.08 2.50 15.14
N ARG A 192 8.02 3.28 15.08
CA ARG A 192 7.10 3.51 16.19
C ARG A 192 5.68 3.17 15.78
N VAL A 193 5.03 2.30 16.54
CA VAL A 193 3.62 1.94 16.34
C VAL A 193 2.89 2.11 17.65
N VAL A 194 1.85 2.92 17.66
CA VAL A 194 1.01 3.19 18.84
C VAL A 194 -0.47 3.11 18.47
N THR A 195 -1.32 2.77 19.45
CA THR A 195 -2.79 2.69 19.24
C THR A 195 -3.57 3.69 20.09
N SER A 196 -2.93 4.43 20.96
CA SER A 196 -3.58 5.42 21.83
C SER A 196 -2.93 6.79 21.66
N PRO A 197 -3.73 7.89 21.54
CA PRO A 197 -5.20 7.91 21.49
C PRO A 197 -5.80 7.38 20.19
N TYR A 198 -5.01 7.34 19.10
CA TYR A 198 -5.37 6.81 17.78
C TYR A 198 -4.24 5.92 17.25
N PHE A 199 -4.56 5.09 16.26
CA PHE A 199 -3.51 4.32 15.59
C PHE A 199 -2.58 5.26 14.82
N GLU A 200 -1.30 5.13 15.10
CA GLU A 200 -0.23 5.80 14.36
C GLU A 200 0.96 4.86 14.20
N MET A 201 1.46 4.79 12.99
CA MET A 201 2.70 4.09 12.63
C MET A 201 3.65 5.07 11.96
N ILE A 202 4.83 5.23 12.53
CA ILE A 202 5.89 6.09 12.00
C ILE A 202 7.11 5.21 11.70
N ILE A 203 7.62 5.31 10.48
CA ILE A 203 8.85 4.66 10.03
C ILE A 203 9.77 5.75 9.51
N SER A 204 10.95 5.89 10.11
CA SER A 204 11.91 6.95 9.83
C SER A 204 13.29 6.37 9.56
N ASP A 205 13.92 6.80 8.48
CA ASP A 205 15.31 6.51 8.16
C ASP A 205 16.14 7.81 8.09
N ASN A 206 17.42 7.71 8.40
CA ASN A 206 18.39 8.81 8.29
C ASN A 206 19.23 8.73 6.99
N GLY A 207 18.68 8.17 5.93
CA GLY A 207 19.36 7.97 4.67
C GLY A 207 19.44 9.20 3.78
N ARG A 208 19.66 8.94 2.49
CA ARG A 208 19.85 10.01 1.49
C ARG A 208 18.59 10.82 1.18
N GLY A 209 17.39 10.32 1.51
CA GLY A 209 16.12 10.94 1.12
C GLY A 209 15.93 11.00 -0.41
N PHE A 210 14.89 11.68 -0.82
CA PHE A 210 14.56 11.94 -2.24
C PHE A 210 13.74 13.22 -2.40
N GLU A 211 13.78 13.81 -3.60
CA GLU A 211 12.88 14.91 -3.94
C GLU A 211 11.50 14.39 -4.34
N LYS A 212 10.45 15.06 -3.88
CA LYS A 212 9.09 14.81 -4.33
C LYS A 212 8.98 15.27 -5.80
N THR A 213 9.24 14.36 -6.74
CA THR A 213 8.87 14.57 -8.13
C THR A 213 7.46 14.02 -8.36
N ASP A 214 6.71 14.60 -9.30
CA ASP A 214 5.34 14.17 -9.67
C ASP A 214 5.28 12.70 -10.16
N SER A 215 6.42 12.12 -10.52
CA SER A 215 6.58 10.69 -10.78
C SER A 215 6.83 9.91 -9.48
N ALA A 216 5.83 9.87 -8.59
CA ALA A 216 5.87 8.97 -7.44
C ALA A 216 6.13 7.54 -7.95
N THR A 217 7.16 6.88 -7.41
CA THR A 217 7.42 5.47 -7.72
C THR A 217 6.17 4.64 -7.42
N SER A 218 5.94 3.56 -8.16
CA SER A 218 4.77 2.69 -7.99
C SER A 218 4.53 2.28 -6.53
N GLY A 219 5.61 2.09 -5.74
CA GLY A 219 5.54 1.77 -4.32
C GLY A 219 4.87 2.85 -3.47
N LEU A 220 5.23 4.13 -3.67
CA LEU A 220 4.63 5.25 -2.94
C LEU A 220 3.14 5.42 -3.29
N HIS A 221 2.79 5.26 -4.56
CA HIS A 221 1.41 5.30 -5.02
C HIS A 221 0.58 4.17 -4.40
N ASN A 222 1.10 2.95 -4.41
CA ASN A 222 0.42 1.79 -3.82
C ASN A 222 0.22 1.94 -2.32
N MET A 223 1.20 2.47 -1.58
CA MET A 223 1.04 2.75 -0.15
C MET A 223 -0.10 3.73 0.12
N ARG A 224 -0.21 4.83 -0.65
CA ARG A 224 -1.32 5.80 -0.52
C ARG A 224 -2.67 5.15 -0.79
N HIS A 225 -2.78 4.41 -1.89
CA HIS A 225 -4.01 3.71 -2.24
C HIS A 225 -4.47 2.73 -1.16
N ARG A 226 -3.54 1.95 -0.60
CA ARG A 226 -3.84 1.03 0.51
C ARG A 226 -4.34 1.77 1.75
N ALA A 227 -3.68 2.88 2.13
CA ALA A 227 -4.11 3.70 3.25
C ALA A 227 -5.53 4.27 3.04
N GLU A 228 -5.79 4.84 1.87
CA GLU A 228 -7.10 5.38 1.51
C GLU A 228 -8.21 4.32 1.51
N SER A 229 -7.90 3.09 1.04
CA SER A 229 -8.85 1.98 0.99
C SER A 229 -9.35 1.54 2.37
N ILE A 230 -8.57 1.79 3.42
CA ILE A 230 -8.95 1.50 4.81
C ILE A 230 -9.31 2.77 5.61
N GLY A 231 -9.44 3.92 4.94
CA GLY A 231 -9.83 5.18 5.60
C GLY A 231 -8.73 5.87 6.40
N TYR A 232 -7.46 5.48 6.22
CA TYR A 232 -6.31 6.06 6.92
C TYR A 232 -5.66 7.19 6.11
N GLY A 233 -4.93 8.08 6.80
CA GLY A 233 -4.06 9.08 6.20
C GLY A 233 -2.63 8.52 6.07
N LEU A 234 -1.98 8.76 4.93
CA LEU A 234 -0.56 8.48 4.73
C LEU A 234 0.17 9.76 4.37
N ASP A 235 1.11 10.16 5.22
CA ASP A 235 2.06 11.22 4.90
C ASP A 235 3.46 10.64 4.68
N ILE A 236 4.15 11.14 3.65
CA ILE A 236 5.53 10.76 3.34
C ILE A 236 6.32 12.05 3.20
N SER A 237 7.19 12.30 4.15
CA SER A 237 8.11 13.41 4.17
C SER A 237 9.54 12.94 3.90
N SER A 238 10.16 13.45 2.85
CA SER A 238 11.54 13.13 2.50
C SER A 238 12.29 14.39 2.13
N VAL A 239 13.53 14.48 2.61
CA VAL A 239 14.43 15.60 2.32
C VAL A 239 15.78 15.04 1.95
N LEU A 240 16.35 15.51 0.83
CA LEU A 240 17.67 15.11 0.38
C LEU A 240 18.72 15.29 1.49
N GLY A 241 19.46 14.23 1.77
CA GLY A 241 20.51 14.18 2.79
C GLY A 241 20.01 14.11 4.24
N LYS A 242 18.66 14.04 4.48
CA LYS A 242 18.07 13.97 5.84
C LYS A 242 17.22 12.73 6.07
N GLY A 243 17.02 11.90 5.02
CA GLY A 243 16.24 10.67 5.11
C GLY A 243 14.77 10.83 4.79
N THR A 244 13.97 9.82 5.18
CA THR A 244 12.54 9.74 4.89
C THR A 244 11.76 9.39 6.16
N ILE A 245 10.58 9.98 6.29
CA ILE A 245 9.60 9.66 7.32
C ILE A 245 8.29 9.27 6.64
N VAL A 246 7.80 8.09 6.95
CA VAL A 246 6.49 7.58 6.53
C VAL A 246 5.59 7.52 7.75
N THR A 247 4.48 8.24 7.72
CA THR A 247 3.49 8.27 8.80
C THR A 247 2.15 7.76 8.28
N LEU A 248 1.67 6.67 8.85
CA LEU A 248 0.32 6.16 8.64
C LEU A 248 -0.50 6.41 9.89
N SER A 249 -1.60 7.13 9.77
CA SER A 249 -2.47 7.46 10.90
C SER A 249 -3.94 7.31 10.56
N GLU A 250 -4.73 7.03 11.59
CA GLU A 250 -6.19 7.06 11.49
C GLU A 250 -6.65 8.49 11.18
N LYS A 251 -7.56 8.67 10.22
CA LYS A 251 -8.14 9.99 9.97
C LYS A 251 -9.09 10.34 11.12
N ASN A 252 -8.81 11.44 11.81
CA ASN A 252 -9.81 12.01 12.73
C ASN A 252 -11.04 12.40 11.91
N THR A 253 -12.14 11.72 12.18
CA THR A 253 -13.46 12.04 11.62
C THR A 253 -14.07 13.22 12.39
#